data_8013622f988418ce1c034981bf10d523
#
_entry.id   8013622f988418ce1c034981bf10d523
#
_cell.length_a   1.000
_cell.length_b   1.000
_cell.length_c   1.000
_cell.angle_alpha   90.00
_cell.angle_beta   90.00
_cell.angle_gamma   90.00
#
_symmetry.space_group_name_H-M   'P 1'
#
loop_
_entity.id
_entity.type
_entity.pdbx_description
1 polymer ?
#
loop_
_entity_poly.entity_id
_entity_poly.type
_entity_poly.pdbx_seq_one_letter_code
_entity_poly.pdbx_strand_id
1 'polypeptide(L)'
;MVTGTPGGATIITTTFQTISNVLDYGMNVVQAVNAPRVHHQHLPDQIYYEPAGLEPATVLRLRTMGHTVVERSDLSGDVQMILVEGDGTLSAWSDPRRGGRAVGY
;
A
#
# COMPACT_ATOMS: atom_id res chain seq x y z
N MET A 1 15.03 -7.30 1.13
CA MET A 1 13.96 -6.55 0.44
C MET A 1 14.47 -5.15 0.11
N VAL A 2 14.18 -4.67 -1.09
CA VAL A 2 14.36 -3.27 -1.49
C VAL A 2 13.00 -2.77 -1.96
N THR A 3 12.52 -1.65 -1.40
CA THR A 3 11.24 -1.08 -1.79
C THR A 3 11.23 0.43 -1.57
N GLY A 4 10.41 1.12 -2.32
CA GLY A 4 10.18 2.55 -2.19
C GLY A 4 9.10 3.02 -3.14
N THR A 5 8.63 4.24 -2.92
CA THR A 5 7.58 4.88 -3.70
C THR A 5 7.73 6.39 -3.69
N PRO A 6 7.41 7.10 -4.77
CA PRO A 6 7.07 8.51 -4.70
C PRO A 6 5.68 8.69 -4.07
N GLY A 7 5.26 9.92 -3.78
CA GLY A 7 3.88 10.18 -3.33
C GLY A 7 3.74 11.30 -2.29
N GLY A 8 4.77 12.10 -2.04
CA GLY A 8 4.68 13.20 -1.08
C GLY A 8 4.35 12.70 0.33
N ALA A 9 3.25 13.20 0.91
CA ALA A 9 2.82 12.82 2.26
C ALA A 9 2.46 11.32 2.40
N THR A 10 2.11 10.65 1.32
CA THR A 10 1.75 9.22 1.35
C THR A 10 2.95 8.28 1.30
N ILE A 11 4.17 8.77 1.07
CA ILE A 11 5.39 7.93 1.00
C ILE A 11 5.52 7.05 2.23
N ILE A 12 5.40 7.64 3.41
CA ILE A 12 5.60 6.95 4.69
C ILE A 12 4.58 5.83 4.86
N THR A 13 3.30 6.13 4.71
CA THR A 13 2.22 5.15 4.93
C THR A 13 2.21 4.07 3.86
N THR A 14 2.48 4.41 2.62
CA THR A 14 2.55 3.45 1.52
C THR A 14 3.73 2.48 1.71
N THR A 15 4.92 3.00 1.99
CA THR A 15 6.11 2.16 2.24
C THR A 15 5.90 1.25 3.44
N PHE A 16 5.37 1.80 4.55
CA PHE A 16 5.07 1.01 5.75
C PHE A 16 4.11 -0.15 5.46
N GLN A 17 2.97 0.14 4.83
CA GLN A 17 1.97 -0.89 4.54
C GLN A 17 2.52 -1.97 3.60
N THR A 18 3.27 -1.59 2.59
CA THR A 18 3.84 -2.54 1.63
C THR A 18 4.85 -3.48 2.29
N ILE A 19 5.68 -2.95 3.19
CA ILE A 19 6.62 -3.77 3.98
C ILE A 19 5.86 -4.70 4.94
N SER A 20 4.89 -4.17 5.67
CA SER A 20 4.06 -4.95 6.60
C SER A 20 3.29 -6.07 5.88
N ASN A 21 2.76 -5.80 4.68
CA ASN A 21 2.09 -6.80 3.86
C ASN A 21 2.98 -8.04 3.61
N VAL A 22 4.27 -7.83 3.39
CA VAL A 22 5.21 -8.95 3.21
C VAL A 22 5.58 -9.58 4.56
N LEU A 23 6.03 -8.77 5.54
CA LEU A 23 6.64 -9.29 6.77
C LEU A 23 5.61 -9.82 7.76
N ASP A 24 4.47 -9.13 7.92
CA ASP A 24 3.48 -9.47 8.93
C ASP A 24 2.36 -10.35 8.38
N TYR A 25 1.99 -10.15 7.11
CA TYR A 25 0.88 -10.85 6.47
C TYR A 25 1.31 -11.93 5.47
N GLY A 26 2.61 -12.10 5.23
CA GLY A 26 3.13 -13.16 4.37
C GLY A 26 2.74 -13.05 2.91
N MET A 27 2.40 -11.85 2.44
CA MET A 27 2.04 -11.63 1.04
C MET A 27 3.29 -11.75 0.14
N ASN A 28 3.11 -12.30 -1.06
CA ASN A 28 4.15 -12.23 -2.08
C ASN A 28 4.28 -10.78 -2.62
N VAL A 29 5.32 -10.52 -3.40
CA VAL A 29 5.63 -9.18 -3.90
C VAL A 29 4.48 -8.58 -4.73
N VAL A 30 3.79 -9.36 -5.54
CA VAL A 30 2.66 -8.91 -6.36
C VAL A 30 1.47 -8.51 -5.47
N GLN A 31 1.13 -9.38 -4.54
CA GLN A 31 0.04 -9.12 -3.59
C GLN A 31 0.31 -7.89 -2.73
N ALA A 32 1.53 -7.78 -2.21
CA ALA A 32 1.92 -6.69 -1.31
C ALA A 32 1.86 -5.31 -1.98
N VAL A 33 2.32 -5.22 -3.23
CA VAL A 33 2.32 -3.97 -4.00
C VAL A 33 0.92 -3.60 -4.48
N ASN A 34 0.13 -4.60 -4.91
CA ASN A 34 -1.22 -4.38 -5.46
C ASN A 34 -2.29 -4.15 -4.39
N ALA A 35 -2.04 -4.53 -3.13
CA ALA A 35 -3.00 -4.38 -2.06
C ALA A 35 -3.50 -2.93 -1.95
N PRO A 36 -4.81 -2.72 -1.75
CA PRO A 36 -5.35 -1.39 -1.58
C PRO A 36 -4.80 -0.73 -0.31
N ARG A 37 -4.67 0.58 -0.36
CA ARG A 37 -3.94 1.36 0.64
C ARG A 37 -4.85 2.23 1.49
N VAL A 38 -4.39 2.48 2.70
CA VAL A 38 -5.00 3.40 3.66
C VAL A 38 -3.98 4.47 4.03
N HIS A 39 -4.43 5.69 4.26
CA HIS A 39 -3.54 6.79 4.62
C HIS A 39 -4.16 7.70 5.69
N HIS A 40 -3.35 8.08 6.66
CA HIS A 40 -3.65 9.13 7.62
C HIS A 40 -2.35 9.88 7.95
N GLN A 41 -2.38 11.20 7.96
CA GLN A 41 -1.19 12.03 8.16
C GLN A 41 -1.31 13.01 9.34
N HIS A 42 -2.20 12.73 10.30
CA HIS A 42 -2.52 13.58 11.43
C HIS A 42 -3.35 14.82 11.03
N LEU A 43 -2.87 15.66 10.19
CA LEU A 43 -3.59 16.80 9.63
C LEU A 43 -3.51 16.77 8.08
N PRO A 44 -4.65 16.86 7.38
CA PRO A 44 -6.01 16.86 7.92
C PRO A 44 -6.33 15.57 8.67
N ASP A 45 -7.16 15.67 9.72
CA ASP A 45 -7.57 14.51 10.53
C ASP A 45 -8.64 13.69 9.79
N GLN A 46 -8.20 12.96 8.79
CA GLN A 46 -9.03 12.13 7.92
C GLN A 46 -8.31 10.83 7.58
N ILE A 47 -9.05 9.73 7.61
CA ILE A 47 -8.59 8.44 7.10
C ILE A 47 -9.00 8.34 5.64
N TYR A 48 -8.02 8.25 4.75
CA TYR A 48 -8.24 7.99 3.34
C TYR A 48 -8.03 6.52 3.05
N TYR A 49 -8.82 5.95 2.14
CA TYR A 49 -8.62 4.57 1.69
C TYR A 49 -8.93 4.43 0.20
N GLU A 50 -8.21 3.55 -0.47
CA GLU A 50 -8.49 3.21 -1.86
C GLU A 50 -9.77 2.35 -1.97
N PRO A 51 -10.46 2.36 -3.13
CA PRO A 51 -11.59 1.47 -3.39
C PRO A 51 -11.26 0.03 -2.99
N ALA A 52 -12.16 -0.64 -2.30
CA ALA A 52 -11.99 -1.96 -1.70
C ALA A 52 -10.89 -2.05 -0.60
N GLY A 53 -10.33 -0.92 -0.15
CA GLY A 53 -9.30 -0.90 0.90
C GLY A 53 -9.83 -1.13 2.31
N LEU A 54 -11.09 -0.82 2.54
CA LEU A 54 -11.78 -1.09 3.81
C LEU A 54 -13.16 -1.69 3.53
N GLU A 55 -13.52 -2.69 4.33
CA GLU A 55 -14.87 -3.25 4.32
C GLU A 55 -15.90 -2.19 4.75
N PRO A 56 -17.12 -2.17 4.16
CA PRO A 56 -18.15 -1.21 4.54
C PRO A 56 -18.46 -1.20 6.05
N ALA A 57 -18.45 -2.35 6.68
CA ALA A 57 -18.65 -2.45 8.13
C ALA A 57 -17.52 -1.78 8.92
N THR A 58 -16.28 -1.88 8.45
CA THR A 58 -15.12 -1.21 9.06
C THR A 58 -15.24 0.31 8.92
N VAL A 59 -15.62 0.80 7.75
CA VAL A 59 -15.86 2.23 7.51
C VAL A 59 -16.92 2.76 8.47
N LEU A 60 -18.04 2.04 8.61
CA LEU A 60 -19.12 2.42 9.52
C LEU A 60 -18.63 2.47 10.98
N ARG A 61 -17.88 1.48 11.42
CA ARG A 61 -17.34 1.43 12.79
C ARG A 61 -16.37 2.58 13.06
N LEU A 62 -15.48 2.88 12.12
CA LEU A 62 -14.55 4.01 12.26
C LEU A 62 -15.31 5.35 12.35
N ARG A 63 -16.34 5.55 11.54
CA ARG A 63 -17.20 6.74 11.61
C ARG A 63 -17.94 6.83 12.95
N THR A 64 -18.44 5.71 13.45
CA THR A 64 -19.11 5.66 14.78
C THR A 64 -18.13 6.00 15.91
N MET A 65 -16.84 5.70 15.75
CA MET A 65 -15.78 6.09 16.69
C MET A 65 -15.37 7.57 16.57
N GLY A 66 -15.94 8.32 15.63
CA GLY A 66 -15.68 9.75 15.43
C GLY A 66 -14.67 10.08 14.35
N HIS A 67 -14.19 9.09 13.58
CA HIS A 67 -13.28 9.34 12.46
C HIS A 67 -14.00 9.84 11.23
N THR A 68 -13.36 10.75 10.50
CA THR A 68 -13.74 11.09 9.13
C THR A 68 -13.05 10.11 8.19
N VAL A 69 -13.82 9.34 7.42
CA VAL A 69 -13.31 8.26 6.56
C VAL A 69 -13.75 8.54 5.12
N VAL A 70 -12.79 8.66 4.21
CA VAL A 70 -12.99 9.11 2.83
C VAL A 70 -12.36 8.13 1.84
N GLU A 71 -13.17 7.63 0.91
CA GLU A 71 -12.67 6.83 -0.20
C GLU A 71 -12.02 7.75 -1.26
N ARG A 72 -10.84 7.37 -1.73
CA ARG A 72 -10.10 8.12 -2.75
C ARG A 72 -9.45 7.17 -3.76
N SER A 73 -9.77 7.34 -5.03
CA SER A 73 -9.15 6.60 -6.13
C SER A 73 -7.75 7.12 -6.51
N ASP A 74 -7.41 8.34 -6.07
CA ASP A 74 -6.13 9.00 -6.32
C ASP A 74 -5.13 8.89 -5.16
N LEU A 75 -5.45 8.08 -4.17
CA LEU A 75 -4.55 7.77 -3.06
C LEU A 75 -3.44 6.85 -3.59
N SER A 76 -2.39 7.46 -4.10
CA SER A 76 -1.44 6.74 -4.91
C SER A 76 -0.12 6.46 -4.20
N GLY A 77 0.75 6.12 -4.86
CA GLY A 77 2.14 5.81 -4.81
C GLY A 77 2.48 5.16 -6.13
N ASP A 78 3.67 4.72 -6.23
CA ASP A 78 4.22 3.99 -7.38
C ASP A 78 5.31 3.06 -6.83
N VAL A 79 4.88 2.03 -6.12
CA VAL A 79 5.79 1.15 -5.38
C VAL A 79 6.62 0.31 -6.35
N GLN A 80 7.91 0.35 -6.14
CA GLN A 80 8.85 -0.58 -6.76
C GLN A 80 9.37 -1.51 -5.66
N MET A 81 9.30 -2.82 -5.87
CA MET A 81 9.74 -3.78 -4.87
C MET A 81 10.56 -4.91 -5.49
N ILE A 82 11.65 -5.25 -4.81
CA ILE A 82 12.44 -6.46 -5.05
C ILE A 82 12.58 -7.20 -3.73
N LEU A 83 12.21 -8.46 -3.72
CA LEU A 83 12.35 -9.36 -2.59
C LEU A 83 13.39 -10.43 -2.93
N VAL A 84 14.32 -10.65 -2.04
CA VAL A 84 15.24 -11.80 -2.12
C VAL A 84 14.57 -12.95 -1.39
N GLU A 85 14.25 -14.00 -2.11
CA GLU A 85 13.61 -15.20 -1.58
C GLU A 85 14.62 -16.06 -0.79
N GLY A 86 14.10 -17.00 -0.03
CA GLY A 86 14.96 -17.87 0.80
C GLY A 86 15.95 -18.73 0.02
N ASP A 87 15.68 -19.02 -1.24
CA ASP A 87 16.57 -19.75 -2.16
C ASP A 87 17.53 -18.84 -2.96
N GLY A 88 17.50 -17.53 -2.69
CA GLY A 88 18.30 -16.53 -3.39
C GLY A 88 17.67 -15.98 -4.68
N THR A 89 16.52 -16.49 -5.10
CA THR A 89 15.78 -15.94 -6.25
C THR A 89 15.31 -14.51 -5.96
N LEU A 90 15.26 -13.68 -7.01
CA LEU A 90 14.74 -12.33 -6.91
C LEU A 90 13.31 -12.29 -7.44
N SER A 91 12.37 -11.90 -6.60
CA SER A 91 10.99 -11.58 -6.99
C SER A 91 10.83 -10.07 -7.06
N ALA A 92 10.35 -9.57 -8.19
CA ALA A 92 10.20 -8.13 -8.39
C ALA A 92 8.81 -7.78 -8.93
N TRP A 93 8.28 -6.65 -8.50
CA TRP A 93 7.03 -6.12 -9.03
C TRP A 93 7.04 -4.59 -9.05
N SER A 94 6.46 -4.03 -10.09
CA SER A 94 6.23 -2.60 -10.25
C SER A 94 4.75 -2.30 -10.09
N ASP A 95 4.45 -1.20 -9.40
CA ASP A 95 3.08 -0.78 -9.13
C ASP A 95 2.31 -0.53 -10.44
N PRO A 96 1.15 -1.16 -10.63
CA PRO A 96 0.35 -0.92 -11.83
C PRO A 96 -0.31 0.45 -11.86
N ARG A 97 -0.34 1.18 -10.72
CA ARG A 97 -1.05 2.47 -10.61
C ARG A 97 -0.49 3.53 -11.55
N ARG A 98 0.81 3.47 -11.85
CA ARG A 98 1.48 4.40 -12.79
C ARG A 98 2.13 3.71 -13.98
N GLY A 99 1.83 2.44 -14.21
CA GLY A 99 2.27 1.72 -15.39
C GLY A 99 3.75 1.36 -15.42
N GLY A 100 4.37 1.20 -14.26
CA GLY A 100 5.75 0.71 -14.16
C GLY A 100 5.91 -0.73 -14.64
N ARG A 101 7.16 -1.18 -14.79
CA ARG A 101 7.49 -2.54 -15.22
C ARG A 101 8.72 -3.07 -14.50
N ALA A 102 8.62 -4.27 -13.96
CA ALA A 102 9.76 -5.03 -13.46
C ALA A 102 10.23 -6.00 -14.56
N VAL A 103 11.53 -6.05 -14.81
CA VAL A 103 12.14 -6.93 -15.81
C VAL A 103 13.34 -7.63 -15.19
N GLY A 104 13.44 -8.93 -15.41
CA GLY A 104 14.55 -9.75 -14.97
C GLY A 104 15.11 -10.59 -16.10
N TYR A 105 16.20 -11.27 -15.83
CA TYR A 105 16.85 -12.22 -16.74
C TYR A 105 17.25 -13.49 -16.00
#